data_b7e8c84f93f3a4cc9f52a90f4408ab38
#
_entry.id   b7e8c84f93f3a4cc9f52a90f4408ab38
#
_cell.length_a   1.000
_cell.length_b   1.000
_cell.length_c   1.000
_cell.angle_alpha   90.00
_cell.angle_beta   90.00
_cell.angle_gamma   90.00
#
_symmetry.space_group_name_H-M   'P 1'
#
loop_
_entity.id
_entity.type
_entity.pdbx_description
1 polymer ?
#
loop_
_entity_poly.entity_id
_entity_poly.type
_entity_poly.pdbx_seq_one_letter_code
_entity_poly.pdbx_strand_id
1 'polypeptide(L)'
;MSDLNLYHNLRDLQLIQHEVDKHMEVWEREKIITALSEEFHKWYNAIGFFKIWKKHKTPIEKQLDELADCLAFALSLLNDDKGFFGLDRCVTVLNRNNDQHIKLMRNEIEHGELFSKRVHNTVYKQSVGFSVELILNIAMIYYSFDELFEAYKKKSLVNIQRQKEGY
;
A
#
# COMPACT_ATOMS: atom_id res chain seq x y z
N MET A 1 -16.27 -0.01 8.75
CA MET A 1 -15.36 0.75 9.66
C MET A 1 -15.74 2.22 9.58
N SER A 2 -15.87 2.92 10.72
CA SER A 2 -16.11 4.38 10.68
C SER A 2 -14.85 5.13 10.24
N ASP A 3 -15.01 6.36 9.71
CA ASP A 3 -13.91 7.20 9.25
C ASP A 3 -12.88 7.48 10.34
N LEU A 4 -13.39 7.74 11.54
CA LEU A 4 -12.55 7.98 12.70
C LEU A 4 -11.71 6.74 13.06
N ASN A 5 -12.29 5.55 12.99
CA ASN A 5 -11.58 4.30 13.22
C ASN A 5 -10.55 4.02 12.14
N LEU A 6 -10.87 4.30 10.87
CA LEU A 6 -9.91 4.14 9.77
C LEU A 6 -8.72 5.08 9.95
N TYR A 7 -8.98 6.35 10.29
CA TYR A 7 -7.92 7.32 10.55
C TYR A 7 -7.02 6.88 11.71
N HIS A 8 -7.58 6.47 12.84
CA HIS A 8 -6.81 6.02 13.99
C HIS A 8 -5.96 4.79 13.66
N ASN A 9 -6.53 3.80 12.98
CA ASN A 9 -5.77 2.62 12.55
C ASN A 9 -4.60 2.99 11.63
N LEU A 10 -4.82 3.83 10.62
CA LEU A 10 -3.74 4.29 9.74
C LEU A 10 -2.66 5.06 10.50
N ARG A 11 -3.05 5.85 11.49
CA ARG A 11 -2.13 6.58 12.35
C ARG A 11 -1.27 5.62 13.17
N ASP A 12 -1.86 4.57 13.73
CA ASP A 12 -1.13 3.55 14.47
C ASP A 12 -0.14 2.81 13.56
N LEU A 13 -0.55 2.45 12.33
CA LEU A 13 0.37 1.84 11.35
C LEU A 13 1.50 2.79 10.96
N GLN A 14 1.25 4.09 10.83
CA GLN A 14 2.27 5.09 10.56
C GLN A 14 3.30 5.17 11.69
N LEU A 15 2.88 5.08 12.94
CA LEU A 15 3.77 5.03 14.10
C LEU A 15 4.59 3.73 14.11
N ILE A 16 3.98 2.59 13.80
CA ILE A 16 4.69 1.31 13.67
C ILE A 16 5.77 1.44 12.58
N GLN A 17 5.44 2.01 11.40
CA GLN A 17 6.42 2.18 10.33
C GLN A 17 7.58 3.09 10.75
N HIS A 18 7.29 4.15 11.48
CA HIS A 18 8.34 5.00 12.02
C HIS A 18 9.33 4.22 12.90
N GLU A 19 8.84 3.31 13.73
CA GLU A 19 9.70 2.43 14.54
C GLU A 19 10.48 1.44 13.67
N VAL A 20 9.88 0.89 12.62
CA VAL A 20 10.58 0.02 11.64
C VAL A 20 11.72 0.79 10.98
N ASP A 21 11.46 2.00 10.49
CA ASP A 21 12.42 2.82 9.75
C ASP A 21 13.65 3.19 10.59
N LYS A 22 13.50 3.32 11.91
CA LYS A 22 14.63 3.57 12.82
C LYS A 22 15.71 2.47 12.83
N HIS A 23 15.36 1.26 12.38
CA HIS A 23 16.29 0.14 12.30
C HIS A 23 17.01 0.08 10.95
N MET A 24 16.65 0.93 9.99
CA MET A 24 17.34 1.02 8.70
C MET A 24 18.67 1.77 8.89
N GLU A 25 19.78 1.17 8.47
CA GLU A 25 21.10 1.85 8.50
C GLU A 25 21.16 3.05 7.55
N VAL A 26 20.50 2.92 6.40
CA VAL A 26 20.45 3.95 5.36
C VAL A 26 19.02 4.09 4.85
N TRP A 27 18.49 5.30 4.89
CA TRP A 27 17.20 5.66 4.33
C TRP A 27 17.38 6.73 3.26
N GLU A 28 17.05 6.40 2.03
CA GLU A 28 17.14 7.31 0.88
C GLU A 28 15.78 7.36 0.17
N ARG A 29 15.18 8.56 0.12
CA ARG A 29 13.84 8.77 -0.44
C ARG A 29 13.65 8.17 -1.83
N GLU A 30 14.60 8.39 -2.74
CA GLU A 30 14.51 7.87 -4.11
C GLU A 30 14.53 6.35 -4.17
N LYS A 31 15.28 5.70 -3.27
CA LYS A 31 15.32 4.24 -3.15
C LYS A 31 13.98 3.71 -2.63
N ILE A 32 13.39 4.36 -1.64
CA ILE A 32 12.08 3.98 -1.11
C ILE A 32 10.97 4.19 -2.15
N ILE A 33 11.02 5.26 -2.94
CA ILE A 33 10.10 5.48 -4.07
C ILE A 33 10.21 4.34 -5.09
N THR A 34 11.42 3.94 -5.45
CA THR A 34 11.66 2.82 -6.37
C THR A 34 11.13 1.51 -5.79
N ALA A 35 11.43 1.24 -4.51
CA ALA A 35 10.92 0.06 -3.82
C ALA A 35 9.38 0.01 -3.81
N LEU A 36 8.73 1.13 -3.49
CA LEU A 36 7.26 1.23 -3.53
C LEU A 36 6.70 0.86 -4.93
N SER A 37 7.31 1.37 -5.99
CA SER A 37 6.91 1.03 -7.36
C SER A 37 7.04 -0.46 -7.65
N GLU A 38 8.15 -1.07 -7.23
CA GLU A 38 8.38 -2.51 -7.40
C GLU A 38 7.38 -3.36 -6.61
N GLU A 39 7.04 -2.95 -5.38
CA GLU A 39 6.05 -3.69 -4.58
C GLU A 39 4.65 -3.64 -5.20
N PHE A 40 4.22 -2.53 -5.79
CA PHE A 40 2.98 -2.48 -6.55
C PHE A 40 2.96 -3.50 -7.71
N HIS A 41 4.09 -3.67 -8.41
CA HIS A 41 4.18 -4.65 -9.49
C HIS A 41 4.23 -6.09 -8.96
N LYS A 42 4.85 -6.33 -7.81
CA LYS A 42 4.81 -7.65 -7.13
C LYS A 42 3.39 -8.02 -6.71
N TRP A 43 2.65 -7.08 -6.09
CA TRP A 43 1.24 -7.28 -5.79
C TRP A 43 0.43 -7.58 -7.04
N TYR A 44 0.61 -6.79 -8.11
CA TYR A 44 -0.09 -7.00 -9.39
C TYR A 44 0.24 -8.35 -10.00
N ASN A 45 1.49 -8.78 -9.89
CA ASN A 45 1.92 -10.11 -10.29
C ASN A 45 1.30 -11.22 -9.42
N ALA A 46 1.12 -10.99 -8.13
CA ALA A 46 0.50 -11.94 -7.21
C ALA A 46 -0.98 -12.11 -7.50
N ILE A 47 -1.76 -11.02 -7.64
CA ILE A 47 -3.19 -11.11 -7.97
C ILE A 47 -3.42 -11.69 -9.37
N GLY A 48 -2.55 -11.36 -10.32
CA GLY A 48 -2.39 -12.07 -11.60
C GLY A 48 -3.51 -11.88 -12.61
N PHE A 49 -4.14 -10.71 -12.70
CA PHE A 49 -5.19 -10.42 -13.68
C PHE A 49 -4.78 -10.71 -15.13
N PHE A 50 -3.52 -10.45 -15.48
CA PHE A 50 -2.99 -10.70 -16.82
C PHE A 50 -2.59 -12.16 -17.07
N LYS A 51 -2.55 -13.02 -16.04
CA LYS A 51 -2.11 -14.42 -16.12
C LYS A 51 -3.26 -15.34 -16.52
N ILE A 52 -3.83 -15.13 -17.70
CA ILE A 52 -4.96 -15.91 -18.21
C ILE A 52 -4.67 -17.40 -18.39
N TRP A 53 -3.37 -17.77 -18.46
CA TRP A 53 -2.89 -19.15 -18.57
C TRP A 53 -2.76 -19.86 -17.20
N LYS A 54 -2.86 -19.13 -16.09
CA LYS A 54 -2.63 -19.68 -14.75
C LYS A 54 -3.88 -20.42 -14.25
N LYS A 55 -3.73 -21.71 -13.97
CA LYS A 55 -4.83 -22.56 -13.48
C LYS A 55 -5.20 -22.31 -12.02
N HIS A 56 -4.22 -21.93 -11.20
CA HIS A 56 -4.42 -21.69 -9.77
C HIS A 56 -4.11 -20.23 -9.43
N LYS A 57 -5.01 -19.61 -8.71
CA LYS A 57 -4.79 -18.25 -8.19
C LYS A 57 -3.75 -18.30 -7.04
N THR A 58 -3.02 -17.22 -6.89
CA THR A 58 -2.15 -17.03 -5.72
C THR A 58 -3.03 -16.93 -4.46
N PRO A 59 -2.67 -17.56 -3.34
CA PRO A 59 -3.41 -17.42 -2.08
C PRO A 59 -3.57 -15.94 -1.67
N ILE A 60 -4.70 -15.62 -1.05
CA ILE A 60 -5.03 -14.25 -0.61
C ILE A 60 -3.98 -13.72 0.36
N GLU A 61 -3.50 -14.56 1.25
CA GLU A 61 -2.47 -14.20 2.24
C GLU A 61 -1.19 -13.69 1.57
N LYS A 62 -0.78 -14.33 0.46
CA LYS A 62 0.38 -13.88 -0.30
C LYS A 62 0.12 -12.58 -1.06
N GLN A 63 -1.09 -12.39 -1.57
CA GLN A 63 -1.47 -11.12 -2.21
C GLN A 63 -1.47 -9.97 -1.20
N LEU A 64 -2.00 -10.21 0.01
CA LEU A 64 -2.01 -9.25 1.11
C LEU A 64 -0.59 -8.95 1.62
N ASP A 65 0.29 -9.94 1.63
CA ASP A 65 1.70 -9.77 2.01
C ASP A 65 2.40 -8.76 1.10
N GLU A 66 2.21 -8.87 -0.22
CA GLU A 66 2.77 -7.92 -1.19
C GLU A 66 2.10 -6.52 -1.10
N LEU A 67 0.80 -6.46 -0.81
CA LEU A 67 0.11 -5.19 -0.60
C LEU A 67 0.53 -4.51 0.70
N ALA A 68 0.84 -5.29 1.73
CA ALA A 68 1.39 -4.79 2.99
C ALA A 68 2.79 -4.18 2.82
N ASP A 69 3.63 -4.72 1.94
CA ASP A 69 4.92 -4.10 1.57
C ASP A 69 4.71 -2.76 0.85
N CYS A 70 3.71 -2.66 -0.04
CA CYS A 70 3.33 -1.36 -0.62
C CYS A 70 2.96 -0.35 0.47
N LEU A 71 2.14 -0.77 1.45
CA LEU A 71 1.72 0.10 2.54
C LEU A 71 2.91 0.53 3.41
N ALA A 72 3.84 -0.37 3.70
CA ALA A 72 5.04 -0.07 4.48
C ALA A 72 5.88 1.04 3.82
N PHE A 73 6.23 0.92 2.55
CA PHE A 73 6.99 1.95 1.84
C PHE A 73 6.22 3.26 1.67
N ALA A 74 4.91 3.20 1.45
CA ALA A 74 4.09 4.41 1.37
C ALA A 74 4.02 5.15 2.71
N LEU A 75 3.90 4.44 3.84
CA LEU A 75 3.93 5.03 5.18
C LEU A 75 5.33 5.55 5.55
N SER A 76 6.40 4.85 5.15
CA SER A 76 7.78 5.32 5.33
C SER A 76 8.01 6.66 4.62
N LEU A 77 7.57 6.80 3.37
CA LEU A 77 7.63 8.06 2.63
C LEU A 77 6.75 9.15 3.26
N LEU A 78 5.58 8.78 3.77
CA LEU A 78 4.67 9.72 4.42
C LEU A 78 5.26 10.25 5.74
N ASN A 79 6.03 9.46 6.46
CA ASN A 79 6.76 9.85 7.66
C ASN A 79 7.86 10.90 7.34
N ASP A 80 8.53 10.77 6.20
CA ASP A 80 9.55 11.71 5.73
C ASP A 80 8.95 13.08 5.32
N ASP A 81 7.77 13.08 4.71
CA ASP A 81 7.09 14.31 4.27
C ASP A 81 6.64 15.23 5.42
N LYS A 82 6.87 14.86 6.68
CA LYS A 82 6.44 15.59 7.89
C LYS A 82 4.93 15.94 7.90
N GLY A 83 4.15 15.26 7.07
CA GLY A 83 2.77 15.60 6.79
C GLY A 83 1.75 14.69 7.46
N PHE A 84 1.20 15.14 8.60
CA PHE A 84 -0.04 14.58 9.14
C PHE A 84 -1.23 14.75 8.19
N PHE A 85 -1.16 15.71 7.28
CA PHE A 85 -2.21 16.06 6.32
C PHE A 85 -2.51 14.97 5.28
N GLY A 86 -1.58 14.05 5.03
CA GLY A 86 -1.78 13.00 4.03
C GLY A 86 -2.86 11.99 4.40
N LEU A 87 -2.95 11.56 5.65
CA LEU A 87 -3.92 10.56 6.10
C LEU A 87 -5.35 11.10 6.15
N ASP A 88 -5.56 12.32 6.64
CA ASP A 88 -6.88 12.96 6.64
C ASP A 88 -7.47 13.03 5.23
N ARG A 89 -6.64 13.38 4.26
CA ARG A 89 -7.04 13.43 2.85
C ARG A 89 -7.40 12.04 2.34
N CYS A 90 -6.58 11.02 2.62
CA CYS A 90 -6.84 9.64 2.19
C CYS A 90 -8.19 9.15 2.70
N VAL A 91 -8.50 9.33 3.97
CA VAL A 91 -9.79 8.95 4.57
C VAL A 91 -10.93 9.73 3.94
N THR A 92 -10.78 11.05 3.77
CA THR A 92 -11.82 11.90 3.17
C THR A 92 -12.14 11.50 1.73
N VAL A 93 -11.14 11.13 0.94
CA VAL A 93 -11.35 10.73 -0.46
C VAL A 93 -12.01 9.37 -0.55
N LEU A 94 -11.60 8.41 0.28
CA LEU A 94 -12.22 7.08 0.33
C LEU A 94 -13.73 7.16 0.62
N ASN A 95 -14.14 8.06 1.50
CA ASN A 95 -15.53 8.25 1.87
C ASN A 95 -16.40 8.90 0.78
N ARG A 96 -15.77 9.56 -0.19
CA ARG A 96 -16.46 10.12 -1.36
C ARG A 96 -16.60 9.13 -2.51
N ASN A 97 -15.98 7.94 -2.38
CA ASN A 97 -16.07 6.91 -3.39
C ASN A 97 -17.50 6.38 -3.47
N ASN A 98 -18.10 6.53 -4.64
CA ASN A 98 -19.39 5.92 -4.98
C ASN A 98 -19.16 4.67 -5.85
N ASP A 99 -20.23 3.91 -6.09
CA ASP A 99 -20.17 2.68 -6.87
C ASP A 99 -19.58 2.87 -8.27
N GLN A 100 -19.84 4.01 -8.89
CA GLN A 100 -19.29 4.33 -10.21
C GLN A 100 -17.78 4.53 -10.16
N HIS A 101 -17.27 5.24 -9.15
CA HIS A 101 -15.84 5.44 -8.94
C HIS A 101 -15.12 4.11 -8.67
N ILE A 102 -15.69 3.29 -7.80
CA ILE A 102 -15.17 1.94 -7.49
C ILE A 102 -15.11 1.09 -8.76
N LYS A 103 -16.15 1.11 -9.59
CA LYS A 103 -16.19 0.38 -10.85
C LYS A 103 -15.12 0.85 -11.84
N LEU A 104 -14.92 2.15 -11.98
CA LEU A 104 -13.89 2.72 -12.85
C LEU A 104 -12.49 2.35 -12.36
N MET A 105 -12.24 2.47 -11.06
CA MET A 105 -10.96 2.12 -10.46
C MET A 105 -10.66 0.62 -10.60
N ARG A 106 -11.65 -0.24 -10.37
CA ARG A 106 -11.50 -1.69 -10.62
C ARG A 106 -11.09 -1.95 -12.06
N ASN A 107 -11.75 -1.33 -13.03
CA ASN A 107 -11.41 -1.49 -14.44
C ASN A 107 -9.97 -1.02 -14.75
N GLU A 108 -9.52 0.10 -14.20
CA GLU A 108 -8.13 0.56 -14.35
C GLU A 108 -7.13 -0.44 -13.75
N ILE A 109 -7.42 -0.98 -12.55
CA ILE A 109 -6.54 -1.94 -11.88
C ILE A 109 -6.46 -3.25 -12.65
N GLU A 110 -7.58 -3.76 -13.15
CA GLU A 110 -7.62 -5.03 -13.89
C GLU A 110 -6.97 -4.91 -15.29
N HIS A 111 -6.74 -3.69 -15.78
CA HIS A 111 -6.08 -3.42 -17.06
C HIS A 111 -4.58 -3.09 -16.85
N GLY A 112 -3.69 -4.00 -17.27
CA GLY A 112 -2.26 -3.91 -16.98
C GLY A 112 -1.59 -2.59 -17.39
N GLU A 113 -1.89 -2.06 -18.59
CA GLU A 113 -1.35 -0.78 -19.04
C GLU A 113 -1.86 0.39 -18.19
N LEU A 114 -3.16 0.41 -17.88
CA LEU A 114 -3.77 1.48 -17.08
C LEU A 114 -3.26 1.42 -15.64
N PHE A 115 -3.12 0.22 -15.07
CA PHE A 115 -2.55 0.04 -13.74
C PHE A 115 -1.10 0.54 -13.67
N SER A 116 -0.25 0.15 -14.63
CA SER A 116 1.15 0.60 -14.68
C SER A 116 1.26 2.13 -14.81
N LYS A 117 0.42 2.76 -15.64
CA LYS A 117 0.33 4.22 -15.73
C LYS A 117 -0.13 4.85 -14.41
N ARG A 118 -1.12 4.25 -13.73
CA ARG A 118 -1.60 4.69 -12.41
C ARG A 118 -0.48 4.65 -11.38
N VAL A 119 0.20 3.52 -11.25
CA VAL A 119 1.34 3.35 -10.32
C VAL A 119 2.41 4.39 -10.60
N HIS A 120 2.86 4.52 -11.85
CA HIS A 120 3.88 5.50 -12.23
C HIS A 120 3.47 6.93 -11.86
N ASN A 121 2.26 7.34 -12.19
CA ASN A 121 1.78 8.70 -11.87
C ASN A 121 1.67 8.91 -10.36
N THR A 122 1.14 7.93 -9.63
CA THR A 122 0.94 8.01 -8.18
C THR A 122 2.26 8.07 -7.44
N VAL A 123 3.22 7.21 -7.80
CA VAL A 123 4.48 7.05 -7.07
C VAL A 123 5.49 8.15 -7.42
N TYR A 124 5.60 8.54 -8.69
CA TYR A 124 6.65 9.44 -9.15
C TYR A 124 6.21 10.89 -9.41
N LYS A 125 4.90 11.14 -9.60
CA LYS A 125 4.41 12.47 -10.02
C LYS A 125 3.45 13.13 -9.04
N GLN A 126 2.95 12.39 -8.06
CA GLN A 126 1.98 12.89 -7.09
C GLN A 126 2.56 12.90 -5.68
N SER A 127 1.83 13.48 -4.72
CA SER A 127 2.22 13.40 -3.31
C SER A 127 2.03 11.98 -2.78
N VAL A 128 2.81 11.61 -1.79
CA VAL A 128 2.79 10.26 -1.18
C VAL A 128 1.41 9.82 -0.68
N GLY A 129 0.59 10.75 -0.23
CA GLY A 129 -0.79 10.46 0.18
C GLY A 129 -1.61 9.76 -0.89
N PHE A 130 -1.36 10.00 -2.18
CA PHE A 130 -2.03 9.29 -3.27
C PHE A 130 -1.61 7.82 -3.37
N SER A 131 -0.39 7.47 -2.96
CA SER A 131 0.05 6.06 -2.89
C SER A 131 -0.71 5.32 -1.79
N VAL A 132 -0.87 5.92 -0.62
CA VAL A 132 -1.69 5.36 0.47
C VAL A 132 -3.14 5.22 0.01
N GLU A 133 -3.70 6.25 -0.63
CA GLU A 133 -5.06 6.22 -1.19
C GLU A 133 -5.24 5.06 -2.18
N LEU A 134 -4.31 4.87 -3.11
CA LEU A 134 -4.38 3.76 -4.07
C LEU A 134 -4.37 2.40 -3.38
N ILE A 135 -3.50 2.20 -2.37
CA ILE A 135 -3.42 0.96 -1.58
C ILE A 135 -4.75 0.69 -0.86
N LEU A 136 -5.34 1.71 -0.24
CA LEU A 136 -6.61 1.57 0.48
C LEU A 136 -7.77 1.30 -0.48
N ASN A 137 -7.78 1.89 -1.67
CA ASN A 137 -8.75 1.57 -2.72
C ASN A 137 -8.60 0.11 -3.20
N ILE A 138 -7.38 -0.36 -3.39
CA ILE A 138 -7.11 -1.77 -3.71
C ILE A 138 -7.67 -2.69 -2.60
N ALA A 139 -7.40 -2.37 -1.34
CA ALA A 139 -7.91 -3.13 -0.21
C ALA A 139 -9.43 -3.15 -0.18
N MET A 140 -10.09 -1.99 -0.35
CA MET A 140 -11.54 -1.89 -0.37
C MET A 140 -12.19 -2.69 -1.52
N ILE A 141 -11.53 -2.79 -2.68
CA ILE A 141 -12.07 -3.46 -3.86
C ILE A 141 -11.91 -4.98 -3.81
N TYR A 142 -10.79 -5.49 -3.29
CA TYR A 142 -10.40 -6.91 -3.39
C TYR A 142 -10.29 -7.63 -2.04
N TYR A 143 -10.21 -6.90 -0.94
CA TYR A 143 -9.98 -7.40 0.42
C TYR A 143 -10.83 -6.61 1.42
N SER A 144 -10.36 -6.54 2.68
CA SER A 144 -10.83 -5.59 3.69
C SER A 144 -9.66 -4.81 4.29
N PHE A 145 -9.97 -3.69 4.94
CA PHE A 145 -8.94 -2.93 5.66
C PHE A 145 -8.35 -3.74 6.82
N ASP A 146 -9.17 -4.51 7.52
CA ASP A 146 -8.72 -5.32 8.65
C ASP A 146 -7.71 -6.39 8.19
N GLU A 147 -7.98 -7.09 7.07
CA GLU A 147 -7.05 -8.05 6.49
C GLU A 147 -5.72 -7.40 6.09
N LEU A 148 -5.76 -6.24 5.43
CA LEU A 148 -4.55 -5.50 5.07
C LEU A 148 -3.75 -5.06 6.30
N PHE A 149 -4.42 -4.53 7.31
CA PHE A 149 -3.76 -4.01 8.51
C PHE A 149 -3.14 -5.11 9.35
N GLU A 150 -3.78 -6.26 9.45
CA GLU A 150 -3.20 -7.44 10.11
C GLU A 150 -2.00 -8.02 9.33
N ALA A 151 -2.09 -8.09 7.99
CA ALA A 151 -0.96 -8.50 7.16
C ALA A 151 0.23 -7.54 7.34
N TYR A 152 -0.02 -6.22 7.35
CA TYR A 152 1.00 -5.20 7.59
C TYR A 152 1.67 -5.35 8.97
N LYS A 153 0.91 -5.49 10.06
CA LYS A 153 1.45 -5.65 11.41
C LYS A 153 2.34 -6.89 11.51
N LYS A 154 1.88 -8.01 10.97
CA LYS A 154 2.66 -9.25 10.92
C LYS A 154 3.97 -9.06 10.14
N LYS A 155 3.94 -8.39 9.00
CA LYS A 155 5.09 -8.12 8.16
C LYS A 155 6.10 -7.19 8.85
N SER A 156 5.62 -6.15 9.52
CA SER A 156 6.46 -5.21 10.27
C SER A 156 7.31 -5.89 11.34
N LEU A 157 6.75 -6.85 12.06
CA LEU A 157 7.49 -7.65 13.05
C LEU A 157 8.62 -8.46 12.39
N VAL A 158 8.34 -9.09 11.24
CA VAL A 158 9.35 -9.83 10.47
C VAL A 158 10.45 -8.90 9.97
N ASN A 159 10.09 -7.72 9.47
CA ASN A 159 11.06 -6.75 8.96
C ASN A 159 11.98 -6.22 10.06
N ILE A 160 11.45 -5.89 11.25
CA ILE A 160 12.28 -5.51 12.42
C ILE A 160 13.27 -6.63 12.77
N GLN A 161 12.83 -7.87 12.78
CA GLN A 161 13.71 -9.00 13.10
C GLN A 161 14.83 -9.15 12.07
N ARG A 162 14.50 -9.09 10.76
CA ARG A 162 15.50 -9.15 9.69
C ARG A 162 16.53 -8.05 9.78
N GLN A 163 16.12 -6.81 10.03
CA GLN A 163 17.04 -5.68 10.18
C GLN A 163 17.99 -5.85 11.37
N LYS A 164 17.51 -6.40 12.51
CA LYS A 164 18.35 -6.72 13.67
C LYS A 164 19.37 -7.83 13.38
N GLU A 165 19.06 -8.70 12.45
CA GLU A 165 19.95 -9.81 12.01
C GLU A 165 20.93 -9.37 10.92
N GLY A 166 20.93 -8.12 10.50
CA GLY A 166 21.86 -7.58 9.50
C GLY A 166 21.48 -7.88 8.05
N TYR A 167 20.17 -7.98 7.79
CA TYR A 167 19.64 -8.21 6.44
C TYR A 167 19.66 -6.92 5.63
#